data_81bad3c7074aeb32be5f188a05bc5bb7
#
_entry.id   81bad3c7074aeb32be5f188a05bc5bb7
#
_cell.length_a   1.000
_cell.length_b   1.000
_cell.length_c   1.000
_cell.angle_alpha   90.00
_cell.angle_beta   90.00
_cell.angle_gamma   90.00
#
_symmetry.space_group_name_H-M   'P 1'
#
loop_
_entity.id
_entity.type
_entity.pdbx_description
1 polymer ?
#
loop_
_entity_poly.entity_id
_entity_poly.type
_entity_poly.pdbx_seq_one_letter_code
_entity_poly.pdbx_strand_id
1 'polypeptide(L)'
;MKAGEGLMEEIAKEYLRNGIAKWGVLYIDGHFWPYYGMYLISKGWHEVRKIPMKGSYIFIGVDEKFTPWIFLVRPSSEDLLQKIPEIIEKAKNKGREAGISEEQIENLIVIFDREGYSAELYRELEGSWNLNKKRKAIFISWAKYSDKWVNEICEEKFDKSVVINYEIQESEELKYFETERSMSKYGKIRTIVIQSGAEKKRFAIYTNGSEKEIKAEIIVQLICKRWGEENLIKELLYKHMIDYSPGYETEELKEQPMIDNPEITKLKKERGNLISKINLMKIKIADNLLASEEGKKSKEKREAEETEIKAEIAILNHQVLKINEEIEKLPKEVRYDEVHSGEKLVKLNYERKRFLDCVKIFVYNMERKMCEYLSKYYDKKKEIWPALMMIVRRGAYIKLEGRKLKVILRRFKNQEIDYAARHLCEELNQMKPYTSDRFHLPIHYEVM
;
A
#
# COMPACT_ATOMS: atom_id res chain seq x y z
N MET A 1 25.03 -1.10 8.62
CA MET A 1 23.55 -0.99 8.74
C MET A 1 23.25 0.22 9.61
N LYS A 2 22.33 1.07 9.23
CA LYS A 2 21.92 2.21 10.08
C LYS A 2 21.11 1.68 11.26
N ALA A 3 21.28 2.22 12.46
CA ALA A 3 20.73 1.66 13.70
C ALA A 3 19.19 1.49 13.69
N GLY A 4 18.45 2.44 13.13
CA GLY A 4 16.98 2.37 13.06
C GLY A 4 16.45 1.28 12.13
N GLU A 5 17.13 1.02 11.01
CA GLU A 5 16.76 -0.10 10.11
C GLU A 5 17.10 -1.45 10.76
N GLY A 6 18.26 -1.54 11.40
CA GLY A 6 18.67 -2.75 12.14
C GLY A 6 17.74 -3.07 13.31
N LEU A 7 17.27 -2.06 14.04
CA LEU A 7 16.33 -2.25 15.14
C LEU A 7 15.02 -2.87 14.65
N MET A 8 14.46 -2.36 13.53
CA MET A 8 13.23 -2.91 13.00
C MET A 8 13.38 -4.37 12.54
N GLU A 9 14.53 -4.69 11.94
CA GLU A 9 14.83 -6.05 11.51
C GLU A 9 14.96 -7.02 12.71
N GLU A 10 15.56 -6.59 13.81
CA GLU A 10 15.63 -7.40 15.03
C GLU A 10 14.24 -7.57 15.68
N ILE A 11 13.44 -6.52 15.72
CA ILE A 11 12.04 -6.60 16.18
C ILE A 11 11.24 -7.58 15.32
N ALA A 12 11.38 -7.53 13.99
CA ALA A 12 10.70 -8.46 13.08
C ALA A 12 11.07 -9.92 13.37
N LYS A 13 12.35 -10.21 13.54
CA LYS A 13 12.86 -11.53 13.91
C LYS A 13 12.28 -12.02 15.24
N GLU A 14 12.32 -11.18 16.28
CA GLU A 14 11.78 -11.54 17.59
C GLU A 14 10.24 -11.71 17.56
N TYR A 15 9.53 -10.93 16.77
CA TYR A 15 8.08 -11.08 16.61
C TYR A 15 7.71 -12.42 15.98
N LEU A 16 8.44 -12.85 14.96
CA LEU A 16 8.24 -14.17 14.34
C LEU A 16 8.62 -15.30 15.30
N ARG A 17 9.77 -15.18 15.97
CA ARG A 17 10.27 -16.19 16.92
C ARG A 17 9.32 -16.41 18.10
N ASN A 18 8.72 -15.35 18.61
CA ASN A 18 7.81 -15.39 19.74
C ASN A 18 6.33 -15.50 19.35
N GLY A 19 6.01 -15.69 18.06
CA GLY A 19 4.64 -15.84 17.58
C GLY A 19 3.76 -14.58 17.73
N ILE A 20 4.37 -13.41 17.91
CA ILE A 20 3.68 -12.11 17.93
C ILE A 20 3.20 -11.79 16.50
N ALA A 21 4.08 -11.93 15.52
CA ALA A 21 3.72 -11.94 14.11
C ALA A 21 3.68 -13.38 13.58
N LYS A 22 2.74 -13.64 12.67
CA LYS A 22 2.57 -14.93 12.04
C LYS A 22 3.22 -14.99 10.67
N TRP A 23 3.89 -16.09 10.39
CA TRP A 23 4.42 -16.39 9.07
C TRP A 23 3.33 -16.99 8.17
N GLY A 24 3.47 -16.79 6.85
CA GLY A 24 2.65 -17.44 5.82
C GLY A 24 1.95 -16.44 4.91
N VAL A 25 1.42 -15.36 5.44
CA VAL A 25 0.76 -14.28 4.68
C VAL A 25 1.40 -12.94 5.00
N LEU A 26 1.72 -12.18 3.97
CA LEU A 26 2.29 -10.84 4.07
C LEU A 26 1.46 -9.87 3.22
N TYR A 27 0.71 -8.99 3.84
CA TYR A 27 0.10 -7.84 3.18
C TYR A 27 1.14 -6.73 3.09
N ILE A 28 1.23 -6.09 1.92
CA ILE A 28 2.18 -5.00 1.68
C ILE A 28 1.41 -3.80 1.15
N ASP A 29 1.57 -2.66 1.82
CA ASP A 29 1.01 -1.40 1.36
C ASP A 29 2.01 -0.25 1.53
N GLY A 30 1.78 0.84 0.79
CA GLY A 30 2.58 2.04 0.81
C GLY A 30 1.75 3.24 1.29
N HIS A 31 2.29 4.00 2.22
CA HIS A 31 1.71 5.26 2.66
C HIS A 31 2.61 6.42 2.24
N PHE A 32 2.05 7.43 1.55
CA PHE A 32 2.78 8.63 1.19
C PHE A 32 2.88 9.59 2.38
N TRP A 33 4.11 9.83 2.82
CA TRP A 33 4.42 10.79 3.88
C TRP A 33 4.81 12.14 3.27
N PRO A 34 3.94 13.18 3.34
CA PRO A 34 4.19 14.47 2.72
C PRO A 34 5.25 15.28 3.47
N TYR A 35 6.07 16.02 2.71
CA TYR A 35 7.06 16.94 3.22
C TYR A 35 6.70 18.39 2.87
N TYR A 36 6.60 19.23 3.88
CA TYR A 36 6.21 20.64 3.73
C TYR A 36 7.39 21.62 3.84
N GLY A 37 8.61 21.12 3.95
CA GLY A 37 9.80 21.96 4.08
C GLY A 37 10.36 22.46 2.76
N MET A 38 11.49 23.18 2.85
CA MET A 38 12.09 23.91 1.72
C MET A 38 13.00 23.04 0.87
N TYR A 39 13.55 21.95 1.37
CA TYR A 39 14.50 21.13 0.63
C TYR A 39 13.92 20.59 -0.69
N LEU A 40 14.79 20.45 -1.68
CA LEU A 40 14.45 19.84 -2.97
C LEU A 40 14.53 18.32 -2.82
N ILE A 41 13.40 17.70 -2.53
CA ILE A 41 13.25 16.25 -2.49
C ILE A 41 12.30 15.78 -3.59
N SER A 42 12.39 14.50 -3.95
CA SER A 42 11.51 13.91 -4.96
C SER A 42 10.03 14.07 -4.60
N LYS A 43 9.18 14.11 -5.62
CA LYS A 43 7.73 14.20 -5.48
C LYS A 43 7.12 12.82 -5.68
N GLY A 44 6.12 12.50 -4.87
CA GLY A 44 5.25 11.34 -5.04
C GLY A 44 3.79 11.77 -5.11
N TRP A 45 2.92 10.83 -5.39
CA TRP A 45 1.49 11.08 -5.48
C TRP A 45 0.85 11.12 -4.11
N HIS A 46 0.17 12.23 -3.79
CA HIS A 46 -0.59 12.35 -2.55
C HIS A 46 -2.06 11.99 -2.82
N GLU A 47 -2.49 10.82 -2.39
CA GLU A 47 -3.80 10.26 -2.74
C GLU A 47 -4.99 11.13 -2.30
N VAL A 48 -4.95 11.68 -1.08
CA VAL A 48 -6.04 12.50 -0.55
C VAL A 48 -6.18 13.82 -1.31
N ARG A 49 -5.05 14.47 -1.66
CA ARG A 49 -5.05 15.75 -2.36
C ARG A 49 -5.08 15.60 -3.89
N LYS A 50 -4.87 14.39 -4.41
CA LYS A 50 -4.80 14.09 -5.85
C LYS A 50 -3.79 14.96 -6.63
N ILE A 51 -2.64 15.24 -6.02
CA ILE A 51 -1.55 16.05 -6.60
C ILE A 51 -0.18 15.44 -6.30
N PRO A 52 0.83 15.66 -7.16
CA PRO A 52 2.22 15.35 -6.82
C PRO A 52 2.73 16.32 -5.75
N MET A 53 3.27 15.78 -4.66
CA MET A 53 3.85 16.54 -3.56
C MET A 53 5.24 16.03 -3.21
N LYS A 54 6.10 16.93 -2.66
CA LYS A 54 7.35 16.51 -2.03
C LYS A 54 7.05 15.53 -0.89
N GLY A 55 7.82 14.44 -0.78
CA GLY A 55 7.58 13.48 0.29
C GLY A 55 8.44 12.23 0.18
N SER A 56 8.02 11.24 0.91
CA SER A 56 8.63 9.92 0.97
C SER A 56 7.54 8.86 1.09
N TYR A 57 7.86 7.62 0.81
CA TYR A 57 6.94 6.51 1.05
C TYR A 57 7.33 5.75 2.32
N ILE A 58 6.35 5.36 3.06
CA ILE A 58 6.40 4.42 4.17
C ILE A 58 5.76 3.13 3.65
N PHE A 59 6.53 2.04 3.55
CA PHE A 59 6.02 0.73 3.19
C PHE A 59 5.91 -0.12 4.44
N ILE A 60 4.76 -0.74 4.63
CA ILE A 60 4.44 -1.56 5.79
C ILE A 60 4.10 -2.96 5.32
N GLY A 61 4.72 -3.96 5.96
CA GLY A 61 4.37 -5.36 5.80
C GLY A 61 3.71 -5.89 7.06
N VAL A 62 2.52 -6.50 6.93
CA VAL A 62 1.74 -7.01 8.04
C VAL A 62 1.35 -8.47 7.80
N ASP A 63 1.14 -9.22 8.88
CA ASP A 63 0.66 -10.60 8.83
C ASP A 63 -0.87 -10.71 8.61
N GLU A 64 -1.40 -11.92 8.62
CA GLU A 64 -2.84 -12.21 8.47
C GLU A 64 -3.72 -11.60 9.56
N LYS A 65 -3.15 -11.20 10.70
CA LYS A 65 -3.80 -10.52 11.82
C LYS A 65 -3.56 -9.01 11.79
N PHE A 66 -2.95 -8.47 10.73
CA PHE A 66 -2.56 -7.07 10.60
C PHE A 66 -1.59 -6.61 11.70
N THR A 67 -0.68 -7.49 12.12
CA THR A 67 0.46 -7.14 12.97
C THR A 67 1.57 -6.58 12.09
N PRO A 68 1.93 -5.28 12.15
CA PRO A 68 3.04 -4.72 11.39
C PRO A 68 4.37 -5.24 11.94
N TRP A 69 5.17 -5.84 11.06
CA TRP A 69 6.48 -6.39 11.41
C TRP A 69 7.58 -6.11 10.37
N ILE A 70 7.20 -5.61 9.18
CA ILE A 70 8.13 -5.06 8.19
C ILE A 70 7.83 -3.56 8.02
N PHE A 71 8.87 -2.75 7.98
CA PHE A 71 8.74 -1.32 7.84
C PHE A 71 9.92 -0.74 7.07
N LEU A 72 9.65 0.01 6.00
CA LEU A 72 10.66 0.69 5.20
C LEU A 72 10.26 2.15 4.98
N VAL A 73 11.23 3.07 5.07
CA VAL A 73 11.06 4.45 4.63
C VAL A 73 11.97 4.70 3.45
N ARG A 74 11.42 5.18 2.33
CA ARG A 74 12.16 5.40 1.07
C ARG A 74 11.79 6.74 0.43
N PRO A 75 12.68 7.34 -0.39
CA PRO A 75 12.33 8.50 -1.20
C PRO A 75 11.12 8.21 -2.09
N SER A 76 10.34 9.23 -2.42
CA SER A 76 9.18 9.08 -3.29
C SER A 76 9.50 8.77 -4.76
N SER A 77 10.77 8.79 -5.14
CA SER A 77 11.26 8.24 -6.42
C SER A 77 11.30 6.70 -6.45
N GLU A 78 11.10 6.04 -5.32
CA GLU A 78 11.08 4.59 -5.17
C GLU A 78 9.65 4.16 -4.83
N ASP A 79 8.95 3.61 -5.82
CA ASP A 79 7.54 3.24 -5.69
C ASP A 79 7.33 1.83 -5.10
N LEU A 80 6.06 1.46 -4.90
CA LEU A 80 5.66 0.15 -4.37
C LEU A 80 6.15 -1.00 -5.26
N LEU A 81 6.07 -0.86 -6.60
CA LEU A 81 6.49 -1.89 -7.57
C LEU A 81 7.95 -2.28 -7.35
N GLN A 82 8.82 -1.29 -7.13
CA GLN A 82 10.24 -1.51 -6.91
C GLN A 82 10.54 -2.10 -5.53
N LYS A 83 9.65 -1.86 -4.55
CA LYS A 83 9.89 -2.23 -3.15
C LYS A 83 9.27 -3.57 -2.73
N ILE A 84 8.26 -4.07 -3.41
CA ILE A 84 7.70 -5.40 -3.14
C ILE A 84 8.78 -6.49 -3.12
N PRO A 85 9.68 -6.63 -4.11
CA PRO A 85 10.74 -7.63 -4.06
C PRO A 85 11.71 -7.46 -2.89
N GLU A 86 12.09 -6.22 -2.55
CA GLU A 86 12.97 -5.91 -1.40
C GLU A 86 12.30 -6.33 -0.08
N ILE A 87 11.01 -6.03 0.08
CA ILE A 87 10.22 -6.38 1.27
C ILE A 87 10.13 -7.90 1.43
N ILE A 88 9.86 -8.61 0.35
CA ILE A 88 9.80 -10.09 0.35
C ILE A 88 11.14 -10.69 0.76
N GLU A 89 12.25 -10.22 0.21
CA GLU A 89 13.58 -10.70 0.58
C GLU A 89 13.89 -10.43 2.07
N LYS A 90 13.59 -9.23 2.56
CA LYS A 90 13.74 -8.91 3.99
C LYS A 90 12.88 -9.83 4.85
N ALA A 91 11.61 -10.05 4.48
CA ALA A 91 10.72 -10.94 5.20
C ALA A 91 11.29 -12.36 5.26
N LYS A 92 11.71 -12.92 4.13
CA LYS A 92 12.29 -14.28 4.05
C LYS A 92 13.57 -14.42 4.88
N ASN A 93 14.45 -13.43 4.82
CA ASN A 93 15.67 -13.45 5.62
C ASN A 93 15.36 -13.44 7.12
N LYS A 94 14.41 -12.61 7.56
CA LYS A 94 13.99 -12.60 8.98
C LYS A 94 13.23 -13.87 9.38
N GLY A 95 12.46 -14.46 8.48
CA GLY A 95 11.85 -15.77 8.67
C GLY A 95 12.90 -16.86 8.93
N ARG A 96 13.95 -16.94 8.10
CA ARG A 96 15.07 -17.88 8.30
C ARG A 96 15.77 -17.66 9.64
N GLU A 97 16.10 -16.41 9.95
CA GLU A 97 16.75 -16.04 11.22
C GLU A 97 15.86 -16.36 12.44
N ALA A 98 14.54 -16.35 12.27
CA ALA A 98 13.58 -16.74 13.30
C ALA A 98 13.35 -18.24 13.41
N GLY A 99 13.90 -19.06 12.49
CA GLY A 99 13.79 -20.52 12.50
C GLY A 99 12.60 -21.06 11.70
N ILE A 100 12.01 -20.26 10.81
CA ILE A 100 10.97 -20.73 9.88
C ILE A 100 11.60 -21.67 8.85
N SER A 101 10.95 -22.80 8.57
CA SER A 101 11.46 -23.81 7.62
C SER A 101 11.52 -23.27 6.19
N GLU A 102 12.48 -23.75 5.38
CA GLU A 102 12.60 -23.34 3.97
C GLU A 102 11.32 -23.63 3.17
N GLU A 103 10.62 -24.73 3.46
CA GLU A 103 9.34 -25.03 2.84
C GLU A 103 8.31 -23.94 3.10
N GLN A 104 8.19 -23.46 4.34
CA GLN A 104 7.30 -22.35 4.69
C GLN A 104 7.78 -21.03 4.07
N ILE A 105 9.10 -20.80 4.00
CA ILE A 105 9.71 -19.61 3.37
C ILE A 105 9.37 -19.56 1.87
N GLU A 106 9.42 -20.69 1.17
CA GLU A 106 9.10 -20.78 -0.26
C GLU A 106 7.59 -20.56 -0.55
N ASN A 107 6.74 -20.93 0.38
CA ASN A 107 5.28 -20.83 0.27
C ASN A 107 4.69 -19.51 0.81
N LEU A 108 5.52 -18.47 0.97
CA LEU A 108 5.04 -17.15 1.40
C LEU A 108 4.00 -16.61 0.41
N ILE A 109 2.84 -16.24 0.92
CA ILE A 109 1.77 -15.56 0.18
C ILE A 109 1.90 -14.06 0.40
N VAL A 110 1.94 -13.31 -0.68
CA VAL A 110 2.08 -11.84 -0.65
C VAL A 110 0.86 -11.19 -1.28
N ILE A 111 0.26 -10.24 -0.57
CA ILE A 111 -0.96 -9.56 -0.99
C ILE A 111 -0.69 -8.08 -1.07
N PHE A 112 -1.02 -7.48 -2.21
CA PHE A 112 -0.84 -6.04 -2.44
C PHE A 112 -1.94 -5.49 -3.36
N ASP A 113 -2.12 -4.18 -3.32
CA ASP A 113 -3.12 -3.51 -4.13
C ASP A 113 -2.75 -3.47 -5.62
N ARG A 114 -3.72 -3.06 -6.45
CA ARG A 114 -3.57 -2.82 -7.90
C ARG A 114 -2.47 -1.82 -8.27
N GLU A 115 -1.91 -1.08 -7.32
CA GLU A 115 -0.68 -0.30 -7.54
C GLU A 115 0.51 -1.19 -7.87
N GLY A 116 0.55 -2.42 -7.34
CA GLY A 116 1.52 -3.46 -7.69
C GLY A 116 1.24 -4.19 -9.01
N TYR A 117 0.27 -3.74 -9.83
CA TYR A 117 -0.04 -4.37 -11.11
C TYR A 117 1.05 -4.10 -12.15
N SER A 118 1.90 -5.10 -12.39
CA SER A 118 2.96 -5.07 -13.41
C SER A 118 3.28 -6.48 -13.88
N ALA A 119 3.34 -6.67 -15.21
CA ALA A 119 3.75 -7.95 -15.79
C ALA A 119 5.20 -8.30 -15.43
N GLU A 120 6.05 -7.31 -15.34
CA GLU A 120 7.47 -7.44 -14.96
C GLU A 120 7.58 -7.91 -13.51
N LEU A 121 6.87 -7.26 -12.57
CA LEU A 121 6.83 -7.67 -11.16
C LEU A 121 6.29 -9.11 -11.01
N TYR A 122 5.18 -9.42 -11.67
CA TYR A 122 4.56 -10.76 -11.58
C TYR A 122 5.50 -11.85 -12.06
N ARG A 123 6.23 -11.64 -13.18
CA ARG A 123 7.27 -12.54 -13.66
C ARG A 123 8.43 -12.67 -12.66
N GLU A 124 8.85 -11.57 -12.07
CA GLU A 124 9.90 -11.58 -11.05
C GLU A 124 9.48 -12.41 -9.83
N LEU A 125 8.25 -12.26 -9.35
CA LEU A 125 7.71 -13.02 -8.23
C LEU A 125 7.54 -14.51 -8.57
N GLU A 126 7.19 -14.84 -9.80
CA GLU A 126 7.09 -16.22 -10.29
C GLU A 126 8.46 -16.86 -10.53
N GLY A 127 9.52 -16.06 -10.77
CA GLY A 127 10.85 -16.56 -11.08
C GLY A 127 11.04 -17.01 -12.54
N SER A 128 10.08 -16.75 -13.42
CA SER A 128 10.04 -17.24 -14.80
C SER A 128 11.04 -16.60 -15.78
N TRP A 129 11.74 -15.53 -15.36
CA TRP A 129 12.74 -14.86 -16.20
C TRP A 129 14.04 -15.66 -16.41
N ASN A 130 14.26 -16.69 -15.59
CA ASN A 130 15.49 -17.46 -15.64
C ASN A 130 15.18 -18.91 -15.27
N LEU A 131 15.45 -19.84 -16.16
CA LEU A 131 15.18 -21.28 -16.01
C LEU A 131 15.67 -21.91 -14.68
N ASN A 132 16.53 -21.21 -13.95
CA ASN A 132 17.11 -21.65 -12.67
C ASN A 132 16.65 -20.84 -11.45
N LYS A 133 15.72 -19.88 -11.58
CA LYS A 133 15.25 -19.10 -10.42
C LYS A 133 13.99 -19.73 -9.84
N LYS A 134 14.05 -20.04 -8.55
CA LYS A 134 12.87 -20.42 -7.76
C LYS A 134 11.88 -19.27 -7.66
N ARG A 135 10.59 -19.60 -7.55
CA ARG A 135 9.53 -18.64 -7.28
C ARG A 135 9.85 -17.87 -5.99
N LYS A 136 9.72 -16.52 -6.05
CA LYS A 136 9.95 -15.69 -4.88
C LYS A 136 8.78 -15.73 -3.91
N ALA A 137 7.54 -15.71 -4.40
CA ALA A 137 6.33 -15.75 -3.56
C ALA A 137 5.10 -16.15 -4.38
N ILE A 138 4.06 -16.62 -3.70
CA ILE A 138 2.70 -16.64 -4.25
C ILE A 138 2.14 -15.23 -4.09
N PHE A 139 1.77 -14.57 -5.20
CA PHE A 139 1.12 -13.26 -5.09
C PHE A 139 -0.38 -13.36 -5.26
N ILE A 140 -1.09 -12.43 -4.62
CA ILE A 140 -2.52 -12.18 -4.79
C ILE A 140 -2.70 -10.67 -4.95
N SER A 141 -3.32 -10.22 -6.04
CA SER A 141 -3.53 -8.79 -6.31
C SER A 141 -4.82 -8.54 -7.07
N TRP A 142 -5.42 -7.37 -6.88
CA TRP A 142 -6.54 -6.93 -7.70
C TRP A 142 -6.10 -6.71 -9.15
N ALA A 143 -6.91 -7.19 -10.10
CA ALA A 143 -6.71 -6.93 -11.52
C ALA A 143 -7.00 -5.45 -11.84
N LYS A 144 -6.07 -4.77 -12.51
CA LYS A 144 -6.28 -3.42 -13.02
C LYS A 144 -6.98 -3.47 -14.37
N TYR A 145 -7.82 -2.48 -14.68
CA TYR A 145 -8.57 -2.38 -15.94
C TYR A 145 -9.51 -3.57 -16.22
N SER A 146 -10.05 -4.16 -15.17
CA SER A 146 -10.92 -5.33 -15.29
C SER A 146 -12.40 -4.96 -15.49
N ASP A 147 -12.83 -3.76 -15.14
CA ASP A 147 -14.24 -3.33 -15.04
C ASP A 147 -15.04 -3.64 -16.31
N LYS A 148 -14.47 -3.40 -17.50
CA LYS A 148 -15.16 -3.62 -18.75
C LYS A 148 -15.51 -5.10 -18.96
N TRP A 149 -14.51 -5.98 -18.89
CA TRP A 149 -14.70 -7.39 -19.24
C TRP A 149 -15.37 -8.20 -18.12
N VAL A 150 -15.20 -7.83 -16.82
CA VAL A 150 -15.90 -8.54 -15.73
C VAL A 150 -17.41 -8.32 -15.79
N ASN A 151 -17.86 -7.15 -16.26
CA ASN A 151 -19.27 -6.83 -16.39
C ASN A 151 -19.93 -7.50 -17.61
N GLU A 152 -19.17 -7.96 -18.58
CA GLU A 152 -19.65 -8.72 -19.75
C GLU A 152 -19.87 -10.22 -19.45
N ILE A 153 -19.49 -10.70 -18.25
CA ILE A 153 -19.60 -12.12 -17.87
C ILE A 153 -21.06 -12.47 -17.53
N CYS A 154 -21.54 -13.59 -18.07
CA CYS A 154 -22.87 -14.11 -17.75
C CYS A 154 -22.98 -14.50 -16.28
N GLU A 155 -24.13 -14.24 -15.66
CA GLU A 155 -24.36 -14.45 -14.21
C GLU A 155 -24.30 -15.93 -13.81
N GLU A 156 -24.67 -16.84 -14.73
CA GLU A 156 -24.64 -18.30 -14.52
C GLU A 156 -23.24 -18.87 -14.28
N LYS A 157 -22.18 -18.11 -14.61
CA LYS A 157 -20.78 -18.53 -14.33
C LYS A 157 -20.41 -18.43 -12.86
N PHE A 158 -21.14 -17.64 -12.08
CA PHE A 158 -20.88 -17.49 -10.65
C PHE A 158 -21.55 -18.61 -9.86
N ASP A 159 -21.00 -19.82 -9.97
CA ASP A 159 -21.57 -21.06 -9.46
C ASP A 159 -21.07 -21.43 -8.05
N LYS A 160 -20.05 -20.72 -7.56
CA LYS A 160 -19.46 -20.94 -6.24
C LYS A 160 -19.71 -19.74 -5.33
N SER A 161 -19.79 -19.97 -4.01
CA SER A 161 -19.89 -18.89 -3.02
C SER A 161 -18.92 -19.07 -1.87
N VAL A 162 -18.58 -17.95 -1.22
CA VAL A 162 -17.74 -17.89 -0.04
C VAL A 162 -18.26 -16.82 0.91
N VAL A 163 -18.28 -17.15 2.20
CA VAL A 163 -18.65 -16.19 3.25
C VAL A 163 -17.41 -15.50 3.77
N ILE A 164 -17.42 -14.17 3.72
CA ILE A 164 -16.37 -13.33 4.30
C ILE A 164 -16.85 -12.84 5.66
N ASN A 165 -16.12 -13.22 6.70
CA ASN A 165 -16.37 -12.75 8.05
C ASN A 165 -15.48 -11.56 8.35
N TYR A 166 -16.09 -10.39 8.54
CA TYR A 166 -15.41 -9.19 8.98
C TYR A 166 -15.48 -9.07 10.51
N GLU A 167 -14.41 -8.57 11.14
CA GLU A 167 -14.37 -8.46 12.62
C GLU A 167 -15.41 -7.46 13.18
N ILE A 168 -15.80 -6.46 12.39
CA ILE A 168 -16.64 -5.32 12.83
C ILE A 168 -17.93 -5.19 12.02
N GLN A 169 -18.02 -5.80 10.86
CA GLN A 169 -19.18 -5.74 9.95
C GLN A 169 -19.91 -7.09 9.91
N GLU A 170 -21.14 -7.08 9.38
CA GLU A 170 -21.86 -8.32 9.10
C GLU A 170 -21.09 -9.13 8.04
N SER A 171 -21.19 -10.45 8.15
CA SER A 171 -20.62 -11.36 7.16
C SER A 171 -21.28 -11.14 5.79
N GLU A 172 -20.47 -11.16 4.74
CA GLU A 172 -20.94 -11.01 3.37
C GLU A 172 -20.73 -12.32 2.60
N GLU A 173 -21.75 -12.77 1.89
CA GLU A 173 -21.61 -13.87 0.94
C GLU A 173 -21.26 -13.31 -0.44
N LEU A 174 -20.09 -13.74 -0.96
CA LEU A 174 -19.61 -13.39 -2.30
C LEU A 174 -19.75 -14.60 -3.22
N LYS A 175 -20.27 -14.39 -4.43
CA LYS A 175 -20.22 -15.37 -5.50
C LYS A 175 -18.92 -15.24 -6.28
N TYR A 176 -18.37 -16.35 -6.76
CA TYR A 176 -17.15 -16.33 -7.55
C TYR A 176 -17.09 -17.47 -8.57
N PHE A 177 -16.20 -17.32 -9.54
CA PHE A 177 -15.75 -18.41 -10.40
C PHE A 177 -14.27 -18.23 -10.75
N GLU A 178 -13.66 -19.31 -11.21
CA GLU A 178 -12.26 -19.32 -11.64
C GLU A 178 -12.15 -19.40 -13.15
N THR A 179 -11.15 -18.72 -13.68
CA THR A 179 -10.79 -18.76 -15.10
C THR A 179 -9.30 -18.49 -15.30
N GLU A 180 -8.84 -18.63 -16.50
CA GLU A 180 -7.50 -18.24 -16.93
C GLU A 180 -7.60 -17.06 -17.90
N ARG A 181 -6.82 -16.02 -17.71
CA ARG A 181 -6.79 -14.84 -18.57
C ARG A 181 -5.41 -14.64 -19.17
N SER A 182 -5.36 -14.08 -20.36
CA SER A 182 -4.12 -13.65 -20.99
C SER A 182 -3.82 -12.22 -20.56
N MET A 183 -2.67 -12.01 -19.93
CA MET A 183 -2.14 -10.69 -19.57
C MET A 183 -0.98 -10.35 -20.50
N SER A 184 -1.03 -9.17 -21.13
CA SER A 184 0.04 -8.68 -22.01
C SER A 184 1.40 -8.73 -21.30
N LYS A 185 2.43 -9.20 -21.97
CA LYS A 185 3.81 -9.37 -21.48
C LYS A 185 3.99 -10.38 -20.33
N TYR A 186 2.93 -10.92 -19.73
CA TYR A 186 3.03 -11.96 -18.70
C TYR A 186 2.68 -13.35 -19.27
N GLY A 187 1.60 -13.46 -19.99
CA GLY A 187 1.07 -14.71 -20.50
C GLY A 187 -0.26 -15.08 -19.81
N LYS A 188 -0.48 -16.36 -19.62
CA LYS A 188 -1.68 -16.86 -18.94
C LYS A 188 -1.56 -16.69 -17.41
N ILE A 189 -2.61 -16.19 -16.79
CA ILE A 189 -2.67 -15.94 -15.35
C ILE A 189 -3.97 -16.48 -14.76
N ARG A 190 -3.87 -17.19 -13.64
CA ARG A 190 -5.02 -17.66 -12.88
C ARG A 190 -5.80 -16.46 -12.37
N THR A 191 -7.09 -16.46 -12.65
CA THR A 191 -7.98 -15.33 -12.38
C THR A 191 -9.21 -15.80 -11.61
N ILE A 192 -9.50 -15.19 -10.49
CA ILE A 192 -10.73 -15.39 -9.75
C ILE A 192 -11.60 -14.14 -9.94
N VAL A 193 -12.82 -14.30 -10.41
CA VAL A 193 -13.78 -13.19 -10.53
C VAL A 193 -14.79 -13.34 -9.42
N ILE A 194 -14.97 -12.27 -8.65
CA ILE A 194 -15.92 -12.20 -7.55
C ILE A 194 -17.06 -11.24 -7.89
N GLN A 195 -18.24 -11.50 -7.32
CA GLN A 195 -19.41 -10.65 -7.39
C GLN A 195 -19.93 -10.41 -5.97
N SER A 196 -20.07 -9.15 -5.55
CA SER A 196 -20.68 -8.81 -4.26
C SER A 196 -22.18 -9.12 -4.30
N GLY A 197 -22.70 -9.65 -3.19
CA GLY A 197 -24.11 -10.07 -3.11
C GLY A 197 -25.08 -8.89 -3.21
N ALA A 198 -24.81 -7.80 -2.49
CA ALA A 198 -25.71 -6.67 -2.32
C ALA A 198 -25.74 -5.73 -3.55
N GLU A 199 -24.56 -5.38 -4.10
CA GLU A 199 -24.44 -4.36 -5.15
C GLU A 199 -24.17 -4.96 -6.53
N LYS A 200 -24.01 -6.28 -6.63
CA LYS A 200 -23.62 -7.00 -7.87
C LYS A 200 -22.34 -6.43 -8.52
N LYS A 201 -21.51 -5.74 -7.77
CA LYS A 201 -20.21 -5.26 -8.24
C LYS A 201 -19.27 -6.44 -8.47
N ARG A 202 -18.52 -6.39 -9.57
CA ARG A 202 -17.60 -7.45 -9.97
C ARG A 202 -16.18 -6.98 -9.97
N PHE A 203 -15.30 -7.83 -9.47
CA PHE A 203 -13.87 -7.58 -9.38
C PHE A 203 -13.12 -8.83 -9.81
N ALA A 204 -11.90 -8.65 -10.33
CA ALA A 204 -11.05 -9.76 -10.67
C ALA A 204 -9.77 -9.75 -9.82
N ILE A 205 -9.28 -10.93 -9.48
CA ILE A 205 -8.10 -11.20 -8.67
C ILE A 205 -7.14 -11.99 -9.53
N TYR A 206 -5.87 -11.60 -9.54
CA TYR A 206 -4.78 -12.32 -10.20
C TYR A 206 -3.87 -12.99 -9.18
N THR A 207 -3.41 -14.20 -9.53
CA THR A 207 -2.44 -14.95 -8.73
C THR A 207 -1.60 -15.88 -9.60
N ASN A 208 -0.36 -16.16 -9.18
CA ASN A 208 0.48 -17.22 -9.72
C ASN A 208 0.36 -18.54 -8.93
N GLY A 209 -0.40 -18.55 -7.83
CA GLY A 209 -0.63 -19.76 -7.05
C GLY A 209 -1.58 -20.71 -7.79
N SER A 210 -1.19 -21.99 -7.93
CA SER A 210 -2.05 -23.02 -8.50
C SER A 210 -3.19 -23.40 -7.54
N GLU A 211 -4.24 -24.06 -8.03
CA GLU A 211 -5.35 -24.55 -7.22
C GLU A 211 -4.89 -25.55 -6.13
N LYS A 212 -3.85 -26.34 -6.42
CA LYS A 212 -3.27 -27.28 -5.46
C LYS A 212 -2.54 -26.58 -4.30
N GLU A 213 -1.97 -25.42 -4.54
CA GLU A 213 -1.24 -24.64 -3.54
C GLU A 213 -2.16 -23.77 -2.72
N ILE A 214 -3.15 -23.15 -3.35
CA ILE A 214 -4.10 -22.27 -2.66
C ILE A 214 -5.47 -22.30 -3.35
N LYS A 215 -6.51 -22.66 -2.60
CA LYS A 215 -7.90 -22.69 -3.10
C LYS A 215 -8.42 -21.28 -3.34
N ALA A 216 -9.34 -21.13 -4.30
CA ALA A 216 -9.94 -19.84 -4.66
C ALA A 216 -10.66 -19.18 -3.48
N GLU A 217 -11.35 -19.95 -2.65
CA GLU A 217 -12.04 -19.44 -1.45
C GLU A 217 -11.06 -18.73 -0.51
N ILE A 218 -9.88 -19.32 -0.29
CA ILE A 218 -8.85 -18.74 0.58
C ILE A 218 -8.32 -17.45 -0.06
N ILE A 219 -8.09 -17.43 -1.39
CA ILE A 219 -7.66 -16.23 -2.11
C ILE A 219 -8.67 -15.11 -1.94
N VAL A 220 -9.96 -15.39 -2.12
CA VAL A 220 -11.04 -14.39 -1.93
C VAL A 220 -11.08 -13.89 -0.50
N GLN A 221 -11.01 -14.79 0.50
CA GLN A 221 -10.99 -14.41 1.90
C GLN A 221 -9.78 -13.50 2.24
N LEU A 222 -8.60 -13.83 1.75
CA LEU A 222 -7.39 -13.07 2.01
C LEU A 222 -7.45 -11.68 1.39
N ILE A 223 -7.80 -11.57 0.10
CA ILE A 223 -7.82 -10.27 -0.58
C ILE A 223 -8.93 -9.34 -0.03
N CYS A 224 -10.09 -9.89 0.36
CA CYS A 224 -11.16 -9.12 0.97
C CYS A 224 -10.78 -8.61 2.37
N LYS A 225 -9.96 -9.34 3.13
CA LYS A 225 -9.43 -8.88 4.41
C LYS A 225 -8.43 -7.73 4.29
N ARG A 226 -7.88 -7.45 3.11
CA ARG A 226 -6.90 -6.38 2.90
C ARG A 226 -7.35 -5.01 3.43
N TRP A 227 -8.64 -4.73 3.49
CA TRP A 227 -9.18 -3.50 4.11
C TRP A 227 -8.77 -3.31 5.58
N GLY A 228 -8.39 -4.38 6.27
CA GLY A 228 -7.81 -4.28 7.61
C GLY A 228 -6.49 -3.53 7.64
N GLU A 229 -5.70 -3.57 6.56
CA GLU A 229 -4.45 -2.84 6.40
C GLU A 229 -4.68 -1.33 6.27
N GLU A 230 -5.69 -0.90 5.51
CA GLU A 230 -6.06 0.52 5.44
C GLU A 230 -6.50 1.07 6.80
N ASN A 231 -7.21 0.26 7.59
CA ASN A 231 -7.58 0.61 8.95
C ASN A 231 -6.36 0.70 9.87
N LEU A 232 -5.39 -0.21 9.72
CA LEU A 232 -4.11 -0.15 10.43
C LEU A 232 -3.37 1.16 10.15
N ILE A 233 -3.22 1.54 8.87
CA ILE A 233 -2.54 2.79 8.51
C ILE A 233 -3.27 3.99 9.12
N LYS A 234 -4.59 4.03 9.07
CA LYS A 234 -5.39 5.07 9.76
C LYS A 234 -5.15 5.08 11.26
N GLU A 235 -5.09 3.93 11.91
CA GLU A 235 -4.78 3.85 13.34
C GLU A 235 -3.37 4.35 13.67
N LEU A 236 -2.36 3.97 12.89
CA LEU A 236 -1.00 4.46 13.04
C LEU A 236 -0.91 5.99 12.85
N LEU A 237 -1.68 6.55 11.92
CA LEU A 237 -1.78 7.99 11.71
C LEU A 237 -2.40 8.71 12.91
N TYR A 238 -3.59 8.27 13.33
CA TYR A 238 -4.38 8.97 14.36
C TYR A 238 -3.88 8.72 15.77
N LYS A 239 -3.52 7.48 16.11
CA LYS A 239 -3.13 7.10 17.47
C LYS A 239 -1.64 7.29 17.75
N HIS A 240 -0.80 7.04 16.73
CA HIS A 240 0.66 7.02 16.88
C HIS A 240 1.38 8.07 16.05
N MET A 241 0.65 8.90 15.29
CA MET A 241 1.20 10.01 14.48
C MET A 241 2.38 9.53 13.61
N ILE A 242 2.19 8.45 12.84
CA ILE A 242 3.25 7.86 12.02
C ILE A 242 3.85 8.88 11.02
N ASP A 243 3.10 9.91 10.62
CA ASP A 243 3.55 11.00 9.75
C ASP A 243 4.46 12.02 10.44
N TYR A 244 4.56 11.99 11.78
CA TYR A 244 5.46 12.89 12.49
C TYR A 244 6.92 12.47 12.31
N SER A 245 7.79 13.44 11.99
CA SER A 245 9.23 13.26 11.93
C SER A 245 9.94 14.08 13.01
N PRO A 246 10.91 13.51 13.72
CA PRO A 246 11.66 14.21 14.75
C PRO A 246 12.77 15.12 14.16
N GLY A 247 12.91 15.20 12.85
CA GLY A 247 13.88 16.05 12.16
C GLY A 247 13.88 15.82 10.66
N TYR A 248 14.44 16.79 9.95
CA TYR A 248 14.49 16.82 8.48
C TYR A 248 15.93 17.08 7.99
N GLU A 249 16.91 16.41 8.59
CA GLU A 249 18.28 16.39 8.05
C GLU A 249 18.25 15.76 6.66
N THR A 250 19.13 16.23 5.76
CA THR A 250 19.20 15.75 4.40
C THR A 250 20.51 15.03 4.14
N GLU A 251 20.48 14.10 3.20
CA GLU A 251 21.64 13.42 2.63
C GLU A 251 21.62 13.64 1.11
N GLU A 252 22.79 13.81 0.51
CA GLU A 252 22.90 13.82 -0.94
C GLU A 252 22.49 12.46 -1.51
N LEU A 253 21.78 12.47 -2.64
CA LEU A 253 21.55 11.27 -3.41
C LEU A 253 22.86 10.84 -4.07
N LYS A 254 23.22 9.57 -3.99
CA LYS A 254 24.40 9.02 -4.68
C LYS A 254 24.32 9.22 -6.18
N GLU A 255 23.11 9.05 -6.72
CA GLU A 255 22.76 9.28 -8.12
C GLU A 255 21.48 10.09 -8.17
N GLN A 256 21.42 11.06 -9.10
CA GLN A 256 20.22 11.82 -9.32
C GLN A 256 19.20 10.95 -10.08
N PRO A 257 17.91 11.00 -9.72
CA PRO A 257 16.91 10.13 -10.34
C PRO A 257 16.70 10.51 -11.79
N MET A 258 16.36 9.50 -12.59
CA MET A 258 15.79 9.69 -13.91
C MET A 258 14.36 10.19 -13.77
N ILE A 259 13.99 11.19 -14.55
CA ILE A 259 12.64 11.76 -14.61
C ILE A 259 12.14 11.74 -16.04
N ASP A 260 10.81 11.71 -16.21
CA ASP A 260 10.23 11.90 -17.54
C ASP A 260 10.76 13.18 -18.15
N ASN A 261 11.18 13.11 -19.40
CA ASN A 261 11.75 14.26 -20.10
C ASN A 261 10.71 15.39 -20.22
N PRO A 262 10.95 16.57 -19.59
CA PRO A 262 10.01 17.69 -19.62
C PRO A 262 9.77 18.25 -21.03
N GLU A 263 10.76 18.13 -21.93
CA GLU A 263 10.59 18.55 -23.34
C GLU A 263 9.54 17.67 -24.04
N ILE A 264 9.58 16.37 -23.83
CA ILE A 264 8.54 15.45 -24.34
C ILE A 264 7.16 15.82 -23.78
N THR A 265 7.09 16.17 -22.51
CA THR A 265 5.82 16.58 -21.87
C THR A 265 5.29 17.88 -22.50
N LYS A 266 6.17 18.84 -22.76
CA LYS A 266 5.83 20.09 -23.44
C LYS A 266 5.34 19.84 -24.87
N LEU A 267 6.07 19.05 -25.63
CA LEU A 267 5.70 18.67 -27.00
C LEU A 267 4.38 17.90 -27.08
N LYS A 268 4.13 16.97 -26.15
CA LYS A 268 2.84 16.25 -26.04
C LYS A 268 1.68 17.20 -25.78
N LYS A 269 1.87 18.21 -24.93
CA LYS A 269 0.85 19.24 -24.66
C LYS A 269 0.56 20.07 -25.90
N GLU A 270 1.61 20.50 -26.61
CA GLU A 270 1.49 21.25 -27.86
C GLU A 270 0.74 20.42 -28.92
N ARG A 271 1.16 19.19 -29.14
CA ARG A 271 0.45 18.22 -30.00
C ARG A 271 -1.02 18.09 -29.63
N GLY A 272 -1.34 17.96 -28.35
CA GLY A 272 -2.71 17.87 -27.85
C GLY A 272 -3.54 19.11 -28.22
N ASN A 273 -2.97 20.29 -28.10
CA ASN A 273 -3.62 21.53 -28.49
C ASN A 273 -3.92 21.59 -30.00
N LEU A 274 -2.96 21.17 -30.85
CA LEU A 274 -3.15 21.09 -32.28
C LEU A 274 -4.23 20.08 -32.67
N ILE A 275 -4.25 18.90 -32.07
CA ILE A 275 -5.27 17.87 -32.29
C ILE A 275 -6.66 18.40 -31.88
N SER A 276 -6.75 19.13 -30.77
CA SER A 276 -8.01 19.74 -30.34
C SER A 276 -8.51 20.77 -31.35
N LYS A 277 -7.62 21.62 -31.93
CA LYS A 277 -7.98 22.55 -33.00
C LYS A 277 -8.48 21.84 -34.25
N ILE A 278 -7.79 20.75 -34.65
CA ILE A 278 -8.21 19.92 -35.80
C ILE A 278 -9.59 19.35 -35.59
N ASN A 279 -9.87 18.86 -34.38
CA ASN A 279 -11.20 18.29 -34.07
C ASN A 279 -12.30 19.33 -34.11
N LEU A 280 -12.05 20.56 -33.59
CA LEU A 280 -13.00 21.67 -33.69
C LEU A 280 -13.28 22.05 -35.17
N MET A 281 -12.26 22.05 -36.00
CA MET A 281 -12.40 22.33 -37.45
C MET A 281 -13.20 21.25 -38.17
N LYS A 282 -13.01 19.96 -37.80
CA LYS A 282 -13.81 18.86 -38.32
C LYS A 282 -15.28 18.97 -37.93
N ILE A 283 -15.54 19.38 -36.66
CA ILE A 283 -16.95 19.65 -36.22
C ILE A 283 -17.55 20.78 -37.06
N LYS A 284 -16.79 21.87 -37.29
CA LYS A 284 -17.26 22.99 -38.10
C LYS A 284 -17.58 22.59 -39.55
N ILE A 285 -16.85 21.67 -40.16
CA ILE A 285 -17.19 21.09 -41.46
C ILE A 285 -18.51 20.33 -41.39
N ALA A 286 -18.72 19.52 -40.35
CA ALA A 286 -19.97 18.78 -40.17
C ALA A 286 -21.19 19.72 -39.97
N ASP A 287 -21.03 20.77 -39.15
CA ASP A 287 -22.08 21.78 -38.94
C ASP A 287 -22.42 22.54 -40.23
N ASN A 288 -21.39 22.89 -41.04
CA ASN A 288 -21.60 23.53 -42.36
C ASN A 288 -22.36 22.61 -43.33
N LEU A 289 -22.13 21.29 -43.27
CA LEU A 289 -22.86 20.30 -44.05
C LEU A 289 -24.36 20.30 -43.68
N LEU A 290 -24.64 20.18 -42.42
CA LEU A 290 -26.03 20.19 -41.88
C LEU A 290 -26.76 21.49 -42.23
N ALA A 291 -26.12 22.65 -42.05
CA ALA A 291 -26.68 23.95 -42.38
C ALA A 291 -27.01 24.09 -43.90
N SER A 292 -26.22 23.44 -44.75
CA SER A 292 -26.48 23.41 -46.20
C SER A 292 -27.66 22.48 -46.53
N GLU A 293 -27.79 21.33 -45.89
CA GLU A 293 -28.92 20.43 -46.06
C GLU A 293 -30.24 21.05 -45.59
N GLU A 294 -30.22 21.86 -44.56
CA GLU A 294 -31.36 22.61 -44.05
C GLU A 294 -31.70 23.87 -44.91
N GLY A 295 -30.97 24.10 -45.99
CA GLY A 295 -31.21 25.27 -46.88
C GLY A 295 -30.76 26.63 -46.30
N LYS A 296 -30.04 26.63 -45.16
CA LYS A 296 -29.54 27.83 -44.47
C LYS A 296 -28.26 28.37 -45.09
N LYS A 297 -27.56 27.62 -45.98
CA LYS A 297 -26.29 27.98 -46.59
C LYS A 297 -26.24 27.48 -48.04
N SER A 298 -25.75 28.33 -48.97
CA SER A 298 -25.58 27.91 -50.36
C SER A 298 -24.48 26.87 -50.50
N LYS A 299 -24.59 25.97 -51.44
CA LYS A 299 -23.67 24.87 -51.70
C LYS A 299 -22.26 25.41 -52.05
N GLU A 300 -22.19 26.41 -52.89
CA GLU A 300 -20.92 27.05 -53.34
C GLU A 300 -20.15 27.69 -52.18
N LYS A 301 -20.85 28.41 -51.28
CA LYS A 301 -20.23 29.04 -50.12
C LYS A 301 -19.74 28.00 -49.13
N ARG A 302 -20.45 26.90 -48.95
CA ARG A 302 -20.03 25.76 -48.14
C ARG A 302 -18.74 25.13 -48.68
N GLU A 303 -18.69 24.80 -49.96
CA GLU A 303 -17.54 24.17 -50.63
C GLU A 303 -16.27 25.03 -50.56
N ALA A 304 -16.39 26.35 -50.70
CA ALA A 304 -15.30 27.26 -50.52
C ALA A 304 -14.73 27.24 -49.09
N GLU A 305 -15.60 27.40 -48.09
CA GLU A 305 -15.18 27.35 -46.65
C GLU A 305 -14.62 25.98 -46.26
N GLU A 306 -15.20 24.91 -46.78
CA GLU A 306 -14.71 23.55 -46.51
C GLU A 306 -13.32 23.33 -47.11
N THR A 307 -13.04 23.85 -48.26
CA THR A 307 -11.72 23.81 -48.92
C THR A 307 -10.67 24.55 -48.10
N GLU A 308 -11.02 25.72 -47.58
CA GLU A 308 -10.12 26.51 -46.70
C GLU A 308 -9.82 25.81 -45.40
N ILE A 309 -10.87 25.29 -44.72
CA ILE A 309 -10.72 24.53 -43.49
C ILE A 309 -9.90 23.23 -43.69
N LYS A 310 -10.10 22.52 -44.80
CA LYS A 310 -9.30 21.34 -45.14
C LYS A 310 -7.84 21.65 -45.36
N ALA A 311 -7.52 22.78 -46.00
CA ALA A 311 -6.15 23.25 -46.19
C ALA A 311 -5.49 23.54 -44.82
N GLU A 312 -6.21 24.22 -43.92
CA GLU A 312 -5.71 24.54 -42.59
C GLU A 312 -5.51 23.24 -41.78
N ILE A 313 -6.42 22.28 -41.82
CA ILE A 313 -6.27 20.95 -41.20
C ILE A 313 -5.02 20.24 -41.74
N ALA A 314 -4.72 20.32 -43.02
CA ALA A 314 -3.52 19.70 -43.60
C ALA A 314 -2.24 20.33 -43.05
N ILE A 315 -2.19 21.61 -42.85
CA ILE A 315 -1.05 22.34 -42.25
C ILE A 315 -0.88 21.89 -40.79
N LEU A 316 -1.95 21.84 -40.00
CA LEU A 316 -1.91 21.44 -38.61
C LEU A 316 -1.49 19.96 -38.48
N ASN A 317 -1.97 19.08 -39.35
CA ASN A 317 -1.53 17.68 -39.37
C ASN A 317 -0.05 17.55 -39.66
N HIS A 318 0.51 18.35 -40.56
CA HIS A 318 1.95 18.37 -40.83
C HIS A 318 2.75 18.81 -39.57
N GLN A 319 2.25 19.78 -38.81
CA GLN A 319 2.86 20.20 -37.56
C GLN A 319 2.81 19.07 -36.52
N VAL A 320 1.69 18.35 -36.40
CA VAL A 320 1.56 17.18 -35.52
C VAL A 320 2.58 16.09 -35.89
N LEU A 321 2.79 15.84 -37.20
CA LEU A 321 3.81 14.87 -37.64
C LEU A 321 5.22 15.28 -37.22
N LYS A 322 5.60 16.55 -37.43
CA LYS A 322 6.91 17.08 -36.99
C LYS A 322 7.11 16.92 -35.49
N ILE A 323 6.11 17.25 -34.69
CA ILE A 323 6.19 17.09 -33.23
C ILE A 323 6.36 15.60 -32.84
N ASN A 324 5.70 14.68 -33.54
CA ASN A 324 5.90 13.25 -33.29
C ASN A 324 7.34 12.80 -33.60
N GLU A 325 7.92 13.26 -34.70
CA GLU A 325 9.32 12.97 -35.06
C GLU A 325 10.31 13.56 -34.05
N GLU A 326 10.02 14.73 -33.50
CA GLU A 326 10.83 15.33 -32.42
C GLU A 326 10.73 14.51 -31.14
N ILE A 327 9.54 14.09 -30.75
CA ILE A 327 9.32 13.23 -29.56
C ILE A 327 10.08 11.92 -29.71
N GLU A 328 10.09 11.30 -30.89
CA GLU A 328 10.80 10.03 -31.13
C GLU A 328 12.32 10.16 -31.01
N LYS A 329 12.89 11.32 -31.30
CA LYS A 329 14.34 11.58 -31.20
C LYS A 329 14.82 11.84 -29.77
N LEU A 330 13.92 12.25 -28.89
CA LEU A 330 14.27 12.61 -27.52
C LEU A 330 14.32 11.37 -26.61
N PRO A 331 15.27 11.29 -25.66
CA PRO A 331 15.27 10.26 -24.65
C PRO A 331 14.01 10.40 -23.77
N LYS A 332 13.36 9.28 -23.48
CA LYS A 332 12.12 9.27 -22.68
C LYS A 332 12.34 9.79 -21.27
N GLU A 333 13.48 9.47 -20.70
CA GLU A 333 13.89 9.87 -19.36
C GLU A 333 15.24 10.58 -19.41
N VAL A 334 15.41 11.54 -18.53
CA VAL A 334 16.63 12.35 -18.38
C VAL A 334 16.97 12.50 -16.91
N ARG A 335 18.24 12.76 -16.59
CA ARG A 335 18.62 13.00 -15.20
C ARG A 335 18.05 14.33 -14.71
N TYR A 336 17.63 14.37 -13.44
CA TYR A 336 17.03 15.56 -12.85
C TYR A 336 17.97 16.77 -12.90
N ASP A 337 19.24 16.59 -12.54
CA ASP A 337 20.26 17.65 -12.49
C ASP A 337 20.66 18.20 -13.87
N GLU A 338 20.49 17.42 -14.95
CA GLU A 338 20.73 17.86 -16.32
C GLU A 338 19.67 18.87 -16.79
N VAL A 339 18.42 18.68 -16.38
CA VAL A 339 17.29 19.51 -16.80
C VAL A 339 17.12 20.75 -15.92
N HIS A 340 17.52 20.68 -14.67
CA HIS A 340 17.31 21.73 -13.67
C HIS A 340 18.58 22.55 -13.37
N SER A 341 19.42 22.80 -14.37
CA SER A 341 20.58 23.71 -14.28
C SER A 341 21.54 23.39 -13.12
N GLY A 342 21.74 22.12 -12.83
CA GLY A 342 22.63 21.66 -11.76
C GLY A 342 22.02 21.65 -10.35
N GLU A 343 20.74 22.02 -10.19
CA GLU A 343 20.03 21.78 -8.94
C GLU A 343 19.94 20.26 -8.66
N LYS A 344 20.32 19.87 -7.46
CA LYS A 344 20.30 18.46 -7.05
C LYS A 344 19.16 18.17 -6.08
N LEU A 345 18.48 17.08 -6.33
CA LEU A 345 17.58 16.52 -5.34
C LEU A 345 18.39 15.91 -4.18
N VAL A 346 17.89 16.11 -2.99
CA VAL A 346 18.39 15.46 -1.78
C VAL A 346 17.33 14.47 -1.24
N LYS A 347 17.75 13.54 -0.44
CA LYS A 347 16.82 12.70 0.33
C LYS A 347 16.87 13.10 1.80
N LEU A 348 15.76 12.89 2.50
CA LEU A 348 15.74 13.06 3.95
C LEU A 348 16.58 11.97 4.61
N ASN A 349 17.27 12.33 5.68
CA ASN A 349 17.88 11.35 6.56
C ASN A 349 16.79 10.70 7.40
N TYR A 350 16.50 9.44 7.09
CA TYR A 350 15.41 8.70 7.72
C TYR A 350 15.79 8.06 9.05
N GLU A 351 17.00 8.20 9.54
CA GLU A 351 17.47 7.42 10.69
C GLU A 351 16.66 7.69 11.95
N ARG A 352 16.49 8.98 12.31
CA ARG A 352 15.65 9.36 13.46
C ARG A 352 14.17 8.98 13.25
N LYS A 353 13.69 9.14 12.03
CA LYS A 353 12.32 8.75 11.65
C LYS A 353 12.11 7.25 11.82
N ARG A 354 13.01 6.43 11.26
CA ARG A 354 12.96 4.97 11.38
C ARG A 354 12.96 4.51 12.82
N PHE A 355 13.88 5.05 13.64
CA PHE A 355 13.94 4.72 15.06
C PHE A 355 12.62 5.04 15.76
N LEU A 356 12.11 6.26 15.58
CA LEU A 356 10.85 6.67 16.20
C LEU A 356 9.66 5.81 15.73
N ASP A 357 9.59 5.51 14.43
CA ASP A 357 8.53 4.68 13.88
C ASP A 357 8.61 3.23 14.36
N CYS A 358 9.81 2.68 14.55
CA CYS A 358 9.98 1.38 15.20
C CYS A 358 9.36 1.37 16.60
N VAL A 359 9.61 2.42 17.39
CA VAL A 359 9.03 2.54 18.73
C VAL A 359 7.50 2.64 18.65
N LYS A 360 6.98 3.44 17.72
CA LYS A 360 5.51 3.59 17.52
C LYS A 360 4.86 2.26 17.12
N ILE A 361 5.45 1.53 16.19
CA ILE A 361 4.97 0.22 15.75
C ILE A 361 5.04 -0.80 16.91
N PHE A 362 6.12 -0.78 17.67
CA PHE A 362 6.24 -1.62 18.85
C PHE A 362 5.12 -1.32 19.87
N VAL A 363 4.91 -0.04 20.20
CA VAL A 363 3.83 0.38 21.12
C VAL A 363 2.46 -0.03 20.57
N TYR A 364 2.20 0.19 19.28
CA TYR A 364 0.96 -0.24 18.63
C TYR A 364 0.70 -1.75 18.80
N ASN A 365 1.71 -2.58 18.54
CA ASN A 365 1.58 -4.03 18.68
C ASN A 365 1.35 -4.45 20.13
N MET A 366 2.03 -3.78 21.08
CA MET A 366 1.83 -4.01 22.50
C MET A 366 0.41 -3.61 22.94
N GLU A 367 -0.10 -2.45 22.53
CA GLU A 367 -1.48 -2.02 22.81
C GLU A 367 -2.50 -3.02 22.26
N ARG A 368 -2.33 -3.49 21.04
CA ARG A 368 -3.20 -4.54 20.46
C ARG A 368 -3.19 -5.80 21.31
N LYS A 369 -2.02 -6.26 21.73
CA LYS A 369 -1.89 -7.44 22.57
C LYS A 369 -2.56 -7.24 23.94
N MET A 370 -2.40 -6.08 24.53
CA MET A 370 -3.09 -5.74 25.78
C MET A 370 -4.61 -5.63 25.59
N CYS A 371 -5.08 -5.12 24.43
CA CYS A 371 -6.50 -5.15 24.08
C CYS A 371 -7.06 -6.57 23.95
N GLU A 372 -6.28 -7.51 23.36
CA GLU A 372 -6.68 -8.92 23.31
C GLU A 372 -6.87 -9.53 24.72
N TYR A 373 -5.97 -9.22 25.66
CA TYR A 373 -6.14 -9.69 27.05
C TYR A 373 -7.34 -9.01 27.72
N LEU A 374 -7.47 -7.68 27.55
CA LEU A 374 -8.57 -6.92 28.16
C LEU A 374 -9.94 -7.36 27.63
N SER A 375 -10.03 -7.75 26.35
CA SER A 375 -11.29 -8.20 25.72
C SER A 375 -11.92 -9.43 26.36
N LYS A 376 -11.17 -10.19 27.15
CA LYS A 376 -11.69 -11.33 27.93
C LYS A 376 -12.54 -10.87 29.13
N TYR A 377 -12.35 -9.64 29.59
CA TYR A 377 -12.89 -9.10 30.85
C TYR A 377 -13.67 -7.81 30.64
N TYR A 378 -13.78 -7.31 29.40
CA TYR A 378 -14.47 -6.07 29.05
C TYR A 378 -15.30 -6.27 27.78
N ASP A 379 -16.63 -6.27 27.94
CA ASP A 379 -17.56 -6.71 26.89
C ASP A 379 -17.77 -5.67 25.76
N LYS A 380 -17.48 -4.40 26.01
CA LYS A 380 -17.71 -3.31 25.04
C LYS A 380 -16.60 -3.26 24.01
N LYS A 381 -16.65 -4.13 23.00
CA LYS A 381 -15.60 -4.31 21.98
C LYS A 381 -15.13 -3.02 21.31
N LYS A 382 -16.05 -2.10 21.03
CA LYS A 382 -15.70 -0.77 20.39
C LYS A 382 -14.97 0.18 21.34
N GLU A 383 -15.03 -0.06 22.64
CA GLU A 383 -14.44 0.80 23.67
C GLU A 383 -13.18 0.17 24.31
N ILE A 384 -12.71 -0.98 23.86
CA ILE A 384 -11.58 -1.70 24.46
C ILE A 384 -10.31 -0.84 24.47
N TRP A 385 -9.96 -0.18 23.35
CA TRP A 385 -8.79 0.67 23.29
C TRP A 385 -8.91 1.92 24.18
N PRO A 386 -10.03 2.69 24.19
CA PRO A 386 -10.26 3.72 25.19
C PRO A 386 -10.14 3.24 26.63
N ALA A 387 -10.71 2.07 26.95
CA ALA A 387 -10.61 1.47 28.28
C ALA A 387 -9.15 1.13 28.65
N LEU A 388 -8.39 0.53 27.73
CA LEU A 388 -6.96 0.30 27.91
C LEU A 388 -6.21 1.60 28.18
N MET A 389 -6.48 2.67 27.41
CA MET A 389 -5.83 3.97 27.61
C MET A 389 -6.18 4.58 28.98
N MET A 390 -7.39 4.37 29.50
CA MET A 390 -7.75 4.76 30.87
C MET A 390 -6.95 3.99 31.91
N ILE A 391 -6.69 2.72 31.69
CA ILE A 391 -5.89 1.86 32.58
C ILE A 391 -4.42 2.27 32.55
N VAL A 392 -3.81 2.33 31.38
CA VAL A 392 -2.37 2.65 31.20
C VAL A 392 -2.02 4.06 31.68
N ARG A 393 -2.93 5.02 31.51
CA ARG A 393 -2.75 6.43 31.99
C ARG A 393 -3.13 6.62 33.44
N ARG A 394 -3.56 5.58 34.14
CA ARG A 394 -3.93 5.69 35.55
C ARG A 394 -2.70 5.95 36.41
N GLY A 395 -2.80 6.89 37.33
CA GLY A 395 -1.72 7.12 38.30
C GLY A 395 -1.48 5.86 39.14
N ALA A 396 -0.20 5.55 39.35
CA ALA A 396 0.22 4.39 40.11
C ALA A 396 1.26 4.77 41.18
N TYR A 397 1.34 3.97 42.23
CA TYR A 397 2.44 3.97 43.19
C TYR A 397 3.46 2.92 42.79
N ILE A 398 4.75 3.26 42.80
CA ILE A 398 5.82 2.32 42.57
C ILE A 398 6.51 2.06 43.91
N LYS A 399 6.57 0.79 44.32
CA LYS A 399 7.13 0.39 45.61
C LYS A 399 8.12 -0.76 45.39
N LEU A 400 9.27 -0.66 46.02
CA LEU A 400 10.24 -1.75 46.06
C LEU A 400 10.02 -2.55 47.35
N GLU A 401 9.65 -3.82 47.22
CA GLU A 401 9.52 -4.77 48.33
C GLU A 401 10.53 -5.89 48.18
N GLY A 402 11.57 -5.85 48.98
CA GLY A 402 12.70 -6.75 48.80
C GLY A 402 13.35 -6.60 47.44
N ARG A 403 13.34 -7.66 46.64
CA ARG A 403 13.82 -7.65 45.23
C ARG A 403 12.70 -7.63 44.20
N LYS A 404 11.51 -7.17 44.54
CA LYS A 404 10.32 -7.12 43.67
C LYS A 404 9.82 -5.67 43.53
N LEU A 405 9.61 -5.24 42.32
CA LEU A 405 9.02 -3.93 42.01
C LEU A 405 7.50 -4.09 41.92
N LYS A 406 6.76 -3.43 42.81
CA LYS A 406 5.29 -3.35 42.74
C LYS A 406 4.84 -2.10 42.05
N VAL A 407 3.91 -2.23 41.09
CA VAL A 407 3.20 -1.15 40.41
C VAL A 407 1.75 -1.24 40.82
N ILE A 408 1.32 -0.30 41.68
CA ILE A 408 0.01 -0.30 42.32
C ILE A 408 -0.85 0.77 41.68
N LEU A 409 -1.75 0.40 40.78
CA LEU A 409 -2.66 1.32 40.12
C LEU A 409 -3.69 1.85 41.10
N ARG A 410 -4.02 3.13 41.01
CA ARG A 410 -5.11 3.72 41.80
C ARG A 410 -6.44 3.15 41.32
N ARG A 411 -7.32 2.81 42.25
CA ARG A 411 -8.66 2.26 42.00
C ARG A 411 -9.47 3.10 41.01
N PHE A 412 -10.23 2.45 40.15
CA PHE A 412 -11.09 3.10 39.17
C PHE A 412 -12.49 3.34 39.79
N LYS A 413 -13.12 4.47 39.43
CA LYS A 413 -14.51 4.76 39.86
C LYS A 413 -15.52 3.90 39.08
N ASN A 414 -15.23 3.60 37.82
CA ASN A 414 -16.04 2.69 36.99
C ASN A 414 -15.72 1.25 37.36
N GLN A 415 -16.73 0.52 37.81
CA GLN A 415 -16.58 -0.86 38.29
C GLN A 415 -16.17 -1.83 37.18
N GLU A 416 -16.67 -1.65 35.94
CA GLU A 416 -16.29 -2.50 34.78
C GLU A 416 -14.81 -2.35 34.46
N ILE A 417 -14.31 -1.09 34.47
CA ILE A 417 -12.89 -0.81 34.22
C ILE A 417 -12.03 -1.29 35.39
N ASP A 418 -12.47 -1.14 36.63
CA ASP A 418 -11.75 -1.64 37.80
C ASP A 418 -11.60 -3.17 37.75
N TYR A 419 -12.68 -3.86 37.44
CA TYR A 419 -12.68 -5.31 37.24
C TYR A 419 -11.72 -5.74 36.11
N ALA A 420 -11.86 -5.13 34.93
CA ALA A 420 -11.03 -5.45 33.79
C ALA A 420 -9.53 -5.12 34.04
N ALA A 421 -9.25 -4.02 34.77
CA ALA A 421 -7.87 -3.65 35.14
C ALA A 421 -7.23 -4.64 36.09
N ARG A 422 -7.97 -5.18 37.07
CA ARG A 422 -7.47 -6.24 38.00
C ARG A 422 -7.08 -7.49 37.24
N HIS A 423 -7.95 -7.96 36.37
CA HIS A 423 -7.66 -9.16 35.57
C HIS A 423 -6.55 -8.93 34.55
N LEU A 424 -6.44 -7.72 33.96
CA LEU A 424 -5.30 -7.40 33.11
C LEU A 424 -3.98 -7.43 33.90
N CYS A 425 -3.96 -6.93 35.15
CA CYS A 425 -2.81 -7.04 36.04
C CYS A 425 -2.47 -8.51 36.32
N GLU A 426 -3.46 -9.37 36.54
CA GLU A 426 -3.24 -10.82 36.73
C GLU A 426 -2.62 -11.49 35.50
N GLU A 427 -3.15 -11.21 34.29
CA GLU A 427 -2.59 -11.71 33.02
C GLU A 427 -1.12 -11.26 32.86
N LEU A 428 -0.83 -9.98 33.12
CA LEU A 428 0.53 -9.47 33.06
C LEU A 428 1.45 -10.13 34.07
N ASN A 429 0.99 -10.38 35.29
CA ASN A 429 1.76 -11.06 36.35
C ASN A 429 2.07 -12.52 36.00
N GLN A 430 1.18 -13.22 35.27
CA GLN A 430 1.44 -14.58 34.80
C GLN A 430 2.61 -14.65 33.82
N MET A 431 2.90 -13.57 33.09
CA MET A 431 4.03 -13.47 32.19
C MET A 431 5.38 -13.29 32.92
N LYS A 432 5.35 -13.10 34.24
CA LYS A 432 6.54 -12.88 35.07
C LYS A 432 7.42 -11.73 34.56
N PRO A 433 6.88 -10.52 34.35
CA PRO A 433 7.65 -9.40 33.84
C PRO A 433 8.78 -9.01 34.79
N TYR A 434 9.83 -8.47 34.21
CA TYR A 434 10.99 -7.97 34.97
C TYR A 434 11.51 -6.67 34.35
N THR A 435 12.27 -5.89 35.14
CA THR A 435 12.89 -4.66 34.62
C THR A 435 14.01 -5.01 33.64
N SER A 436 14.15 -4.20 32.58
CA SER A 436 15.19 -4.39 31.54
C SER A 436 16.56 -3.90 31.96
N ASP A 437 16.68 -3.30 33.15
CA ASP A 437 17.93 -2.83 33.70
C ASP A 437 18.82 -3.96 34.23
N ARG A 438 20.04 -3.61 34.69
CA ARG A 438 21.00 -4.56 35.25
C ARG A 438 20.50 -5.32 36.51
N PHE A 439 19.43 -4.87 37.14
CA PHE A 439 18.91 -5.49 38.37
C PHE A 439 17.94 -6.61 38.13
N HIS A 440 17.29 -6.65 36.93
CA HIS A 440 16.30 -7.67 36.55
C HIS A 440 15.26 -7.92 37.62
N LEU A 441 14.70 -6.85 38.19
CA LEU A 441 13.70 -6.95 39.25
C LEU A 441 12.38 -7.50 38.69
N PRO A 442 11.82 -8.57 39.30
CA PRO A 442 10.46 -8.98 38.96
C PRO A 442 9.47 -7.85 39.19
N ILE A 443 8.58 -7.65 38.24
CA ILE A 443 7.52 -6.63 38.33
C ILE A 443 6.20 -7.31 38.71
N HIS A 444 5.42 -6.64 39.56
CA HIS A 444 4.09 -7.08 39.94
C HIS A 444 3.11 -5.93 39.84
N TYR A 445 2.06 -6.14 39.10
CA TYR A 445 0.98 -5.18 38.90
C TYR A 445 -0.20 -5.53 39.79
N GLU A 446 -0.78 -4.51 40.44
CA GLU A 446 -2.00 -4.67 41.23
C GLU A 446 -2.84 -3.37 41.18
N VAL A 447 -4.16 -3.48 41.47
CA VAL A 447 -5.07 -2.35 41.62
C VAL A 447 -5.42 -2.22 43.10
N MET A 448 -5.37 -0.98 43.63
CA MET A 448 -5.71 -0.71 45.05
C MET A 448 -7.10 -1.23 45.44
#